data_c50092c7760122eb31a37a5985b1ef98
#
_entry.id   c50092c7760122eb31a37a5985b1ef98
#
_cell.length_a   1.000
_cell.length_b   1.000
_cell.length_c   1.000
_cell.angle_alpha   90.00
_cell.angle_beta   90.00
_cell.angle_gamma   90.00
#
_symmetry.space_group_name_H-M   'P 1'
#
loop_
_entity.id
_entity.type
_entity.pdbx_description
1 polymer ?
#
loop_
_entity_poly.entity_id
_entity_poly.type
_entity_poly.pdbx_seq_one_letter_code
_entity_poly.pdbx_strand_id
1 'polypeptide(L)'
;MEARDLRKAFRDYFVSKDHTAVESASLIPHDPTVMFTVAGMVPFKPYFVGEETPPYKRAVTVQKCARAGGKHNDLDEIGRTKRHLTFFEMMGNFSFGDYFKTDAIPFAWEFTTEVLGLDPEHLWVTVHLSDDEAEQIWIDEVGVRPERVQRLDEDNYWKMADTGPNGPCSELFIDKGAAFGADGGPAHGGDERFLEFWNLVFMQYDTKESGEKVLLPAPSIDTGAGLERILTLLQGVDSVFEIDEMKRLVDKACDLSGLVYGKDEARDVSARILAEHSRAMTFLISDGVFPNNEGRGYVLRRIMRRAIRHAYMLGGDDLITPPLVDEVVDIMGSDYPEIVENHDLVTGIVVREEESFRKTLKQGSIMLDAELDGLKTGQKLSGATAFQLHDTFGFPLEVTEEIAAERDVVVNTEEFETHMGEQRDRARADQKAKSGAGDDVSQFVSLVDEHGPTEFTGRHEHESTATVLAITDAGVVLDRTPFYAAAGGQIGDTGTLTVNGATCVVTDTTYAVPGLHLQHVTDTAGLKVGDTVTATIDSDRRASIMRNHTGTHLLHAALREILGDH
;
A
#
# COMPACT_ATOMS: atom_id res chain seq x y z
N MET A 1 31.77 -2.62 0.38
CA MET A 1 30.83 -3.41 -0.46
C MET A 1 29.79 -2.45 -0.99
N GLU A 2 29.49 -2.50 -2.29
CA GLU A 2 28.43 -1.69 -2.92
C GLU A 2 27.07 -2.40 -2.80
N ALA A 3 25.98 -1.67 -3.00
CA ALA A 3 24.62 -2.21 -2.87
C ALA A 3 24.37 -3.43 -3.77
N ARG A 4 24.82 -3.36 -5.02
CA ARG A 4 24.73 -4.48 -5.98
C ARG A 4 25.47 -5.73 -5.50
N ASP A 5 26.65 -5.55 -4.91
CA ASP A 5 27.44 -6.67 -4.40
C ASP A 5 26.75 -7.32 -3.21
N LEU A 6 26.12 -6.52 -2.33
CA LEU A 6 25.38 -7.04 -1.18
C LEU A 6 24.14 -7.84 -1.61
N ARG A 7 23.33 -7.32 -2.58
CA ARG A 7 22.20 -8.07 -3.16
C ARG A 7 22.65 -9.44 -3.68
N LYS A 8 23.75 -9.44 -4.42
CA LYS A 8 24.33 -10.67 -4.97
C LYS A 8 24.85 -11.61 -3.89
N ALA A 9 25.60 -11.10 -2.92
CA ALA A 9 26.20 -11.90 -1.85
C ALA A 9 25.12 -12.59 -1.00
N PHE A 10 24.05 -11.89 -0.64
CA PHE A 10 22.93 -12.44 0.11
C PHE A 10 22.23 -13.56 -0.65
N ARG A 11 21.89 -13.32 -1.91
CA ARG A 11 21.24 -14.32 -2.76
C ARG A 11 22.13 -15.54 -2.97
N ASP A 12 23.40 -15.35 -3.33
CA ASP A 12 24.33 -16.45 -3.60
C ASP A 12 24.59 -17.30 -2.35
N TYR A 13 24.71 -16.66 -1.17
CA TYR A 13 24.88 -17.38 0.09
C TYR A 13 23.70 -18.31 0.38
N PHE A 14 22.46 -17.81 0.31
CA PHE A 14 21.29 -18.64 0.60
C PHE A 14 20.99 -19.66 -0.52
N VAL A 15 21.32 -19.37 -1.77
CA VAL A 15 21.31 -20.38 -2.85
C VAL A 15 22.27 -21.53 -2.53
N SER A 16 23.45 -21.24 -1.95
CA SER A 16 24.39 -22.28 -1.48
C SER A 16 23.85 -23.13 -0.32
N LYS A 17 22.81 -22.63 0.38
CA LYS A 17 22.07 -23.32 1.45
C LYS A 17 20.71 -23.90 0.94
N ASP A 18 20.63 -24.24 -0.35
CA ASP A 18 19.49 -24.86 -1.03
C ASP A 18 18.21 -23.99 -1.10
N HIS A 19 18.33 -22.66 -1.06
CA HIS A 19 17.21 -21.75 -1.28
C HIS A 19 17.04 -21.47 -2.77
N THR A 20 15.77 -21.39 -3.20
CA THR A 20 15.41 -20.90 -4.54
C THR A 20 15.44 -19.38 -4.55
N ALA A 21 16.23 -18.80 -5.47
CA ALA A 21 16.18 -17.36 -5.69
C ALA A 21 14.84 -16.97 -6.34
N VAL A 22 14.14 -16.03 -5.72
CA VAL A 22 12.84 -15.52 -6.18
C VAL A 22 12.99 -14.02 -6.44
N GLU A 23 12.51 -13.59 -7.60
CA GLU A 23 12.52 -12.18 -7.97
C GLU A 23 11.61 -11.36 -7.04
N SER A 24 11.90 -10.06 -6.93
CA SER A 24 11.09 -9.14 -6.15
C SER A 24 9.66 -9.05 -6.69
N ALA A 25 8.67 -9.23 -5.84
CA ALA A 25 7.28 -9.01 -6.19
C ALA A 25 6.95 -7.51 -6.30
N SER A 26 5.80 -7.19 -6.88
CA SER A 26 5.28 -5.83 -6.95
C SER A 26 5.05 -5.22 -5.56
N LEU A 27 5.18 -3.90 -5.48
CA LEU A 27 4.77 -3.11 -4.31
C LEU A 27 3.26 -3.12 -4.08
N ILE A 28 2.46 -3.54 -5.10
CA ILE A 28 1.02 -3.74 -4.99
C ILE A 28 0.77 -5.20 -4.59
N PRO A 29 0.48 -5.49 -3.31
CA PRO A 29 0.28 -6.86 -2.85
C PRO A 29 -1.07 -7.41 -3.31
N HIS A 30 -1.16 -8.73 -3.49
CA HIS A 30 -2.44 -9.42 -3.66
C HIS A 30 -3.25 -9.48 -2.35
N ASP A 31 -2.60 -9.29 -1.21
CA ASP A 31 -3.24 -9.28 0.11
C ASP A 31 -4.01 -7.97 0.34
N PRO A 32 -5.35 -8.03 0.55
CA PRO A 32 -6.15 -6.83 0.77
C PRO A 32 -5.94 -6.18 2.16
N THR A 33 -5.29 -6.88 3.09
CA THR A 33 -5.08 -6.39 4.47
C THR A 33 -3.97 -5.36 4.58
N VAL A 34 -3.12 -5.24 3.57
CA VAL A 34 -2.02 -4.27 3.52
C VAL A 34 -2.09 -3.42 2.25
N MET A 35 -1.72 -2.17 2.39
CA MET A 35 -1.77 -1.21 1.28
C MET A 35 -0.65 -1.44 0.28
N PHE A 36 0.55 -1.69 0.77
CA PHE A 36 1.74 -1.98 -0.03
C PHE A 36 2.43 -3.24 0.49
N THR A 37 3.38 -3.76 -0.26
CA THR A 37 4.28 -4.81 0.20
C THR A 37 5.23 -4.21 1.24
N VAL A 38 4.89 -4.39 2.53
CA VAL A 38 5.59 -3.76 3.67
C VAL A 38 6.76 -4.60 4.22
N ALA A 39 6.85 -5.87 3.79
CA ALA A 39 7.87 -6.81 4.24
C ALA A 39 8.08 -7.91 3.19
N GLY A 40 9.25 -8.55 3.23
CA GLY A 40 9.64 -9.61 2.29
C GLY A 40 8.71 -10.83 2.29
N MET A 41 8.02 -11.09 3.41
CA MET A 41 7.12 -12.22 3.54
C MET A 41 5.74 -12.02 2.89
N VAL A 42 5.33 -10.78 2.60
CA VAL A 42 3.96 -10.49 2.11
C VAL A 42 3.58 -11.31 0.87
N PRO A 43 4.44 -11.44 -0.15
CA PRO A 43 4.14 -12.28 -1.32
C PRO A 43 4.02 -13.78 -1.00
N PHE A 44 4.61 -14.23 0.12
CA PHE A 44 4.63 -15.63 0.54
C PHE A 44 3.57 -15.99 1.57
N LYS A 45 2.73 -15.02 2.00
CA LYS A 45 1.68 -15.25 3.00
C LYS A 45 0.80 -16.48 2.70
N PRO A 46 0.31 -16.72 1.47
CA PRO A 46 -0.50 -17.88 1.16
C PRO A 46 0.20 -19.22 1.46
N TYR A 47 1.53 -19.26 1.35
CA TYR A 47 2.34 -20.44 1.66
C TYR A 47 2.44 -20.69 3.16
N PHE A 48 2.63 -19.64 3.96
CA PHE A 48 2.70 -19.74 5.42
C PHE A 48 1.37 -20.21 6.03
N VAL A 49 0.25 -19.69 5.55
CA VAL A 49 -1.08 -20.06 6.08
C VAL A 49 -1.67 -21.32 5.45
N GLY A 50 -0.98 -21.92 4.47
CA GLY A 50 -1.37 -23.16 3.80
C GLY A 50 -2.51 -23.02 2.79
N GLU A 51 -2.79 -21.80 2.32
CA GLU A 51 -3.75 -21.54 1.25
C GLU A 51 -3.24 -22.03 -0.10
N GLU A 52 -1.92 -21.94 -0.30
CA GLU A 52 -1.25 -22.43 -1.49
C GLU A 52 -0.06 -23.33 -1.12
N THR A 53 0.24 -24.29 -1.98
CA THR A 53 1.44 -25.11 -1.85
C THR A 53 2.61 -24.41 -2.53
N PRO A 54 3.70 -24.09 -1.79
CA PRO A 54 4.84 -23.43 -2.41
C PRO A 54 5.52 -24.37 -3.43
N PRO A 55 6.01 -23.83 -4.56
CA PRO A 55 6.74 -24.63 -5.56
C PRO A 55 8.16 -25.00 -5.11
N TYR A 56 8.59 -24.47 -3.98
CA TYR A 56 9.91 -24.68 -3.34
C TYR A 56 9.73 -24.68 -1.82
N LYS A 57 10.62 -25.35 -1.10
CA LYS A 57 10.59 -25.41 0.36
C LYS A 57 11.33 -24.24 1.03
N ARG A 58 12.33 -23.70 0.33
CA ARG A 58 13.17 -22.59 0.77
C ARG A 58 13.22 -21.53 -0.31
N ALA A 59 13.14 -20.27 0.08
CA ALA A 59 13.26 -19.14 -0.85
C ALA A 59 14.22 -18.09 -0.31
N VAL A 60 14.85 -17.35 -1.21
CA VAL A 60 15.61 -16.13 -0.92
C VAL A 60 15.21 -15.04 -1.89
N THR A 61 14.98 -13.82 -1.39
CA THR A 61 14.66 -12.66 -2.23
C THR A 61 15.27 -11.38 -1.67
N VAL A 62 15.48 -10.42 -2.54
CA VAL A 62 15.68 -9.02 -2.18
C VAL A 62 14.40 -8.29 -2.61
N GLN A 63 13.50 -8.08 -1.67
CA GLN A 63 12.14 -7.60 -1.92
C GLN A 63 12.05 -6.09 -1.81
N LYS A 64 11.52 -5.44 -2.84
CA LYS A 64 11.05 -4.05 -2.80
C LYS A 64 9.96 -3.91 -1.74
N CYS A 65 10.11 -2.99 -0.82
CA CYS A 65 9.14 -2.72 0.25
C CYS A 65 8.76 -1.24 0.28
N ALA A 66 7.50 -0.96 0.65
CA ALA A 66 7.04 0.40 0.87
C ALA A 66 6.26 0.54 2.18
N ARG A 67 6.71 1.45 3.06
CA ARG A 67 6.09 1.79 4.34
C ARG A 67 5.65 3.25 4.35
N ALA A 68 4.55 3.55 3.69
CA ALA A 68 4.06 4.91 3.47
C ALA A 68 2.58 5.09 3.80
N GLY A 69 1.98 4.18 4.56
CA GLY A 69 0.57 4.28 4.95
C GLY A 69 0.09 3.09 5.80
N GLY A 70 -1.07 3.26 6.43
CA GLY A 70 -1.63 2.25 7.33
C GLY A 70 -0.86 2.13 8.65
N LYS A 71 -0.72 0.91 9.17
CA LYS A 71 -0.03 0.63 10.43
C LYS A 71 1.48 0.87 10.35
N HIS A 72 2.08 0.63 9.18
CA HIS A 72 3.50 0.85 8.90
C HIS A 72 3.64 2.12 8.06
N ASN A 73 3.96 3.23 8.72
CA ASN A 73 4.09 4.54 8.07
C ASN A 73 5.31 5.28 8.59
N ASP A 74 6.37 5.31 7.80
CA ASP A 74 7.63 5.98 8.14
C ASP A 74 7.75 7.37 7.49
N LEU A 75 6.72 7.82 6.73
CA LEU A 75 6.79 9.00 5.87
C LEU A 75 7.22 10.28 6.59
N ASP A 76 6.76 10.49 7.81
CA ASP A 76 7.02 11.73 8.56
C ASP A 76 8.45 11.77 9.15
N GLU A 77 9.10 10.59 9.29
CA GLU A 77 10.48 10.43 9.77
C GLU A 77 11.53 10.64 8.67
N ILE A 78 11.10 10.62 7.38
CA ILE A 78 12.01 10.68 6.25
C ILE A 78 12.78 12.01 6.20
N GLY A 79 14.09 11.86 6.06
CA GLY A 79 15.03 12.98 5.99
C GLY A 79 15.41 13.57 7.36
N ARG A 80 14.64 13.28 8.42
CA ARG A 80 14.86 13.73 9.81
C ARG A 80 15.66 12.73 10.61
N THR A 81 15.42 11.44 10.42
CA THR A 81 16.18 10.36 11.04
C THR A 81 17.23 9.83 10.06
N LYS A 82 18.20 9.08 10.58
CA LYS A 82 19.31 8.51 9.80
C LYS A 82 19.02 7.14 9.20
N ARG A 83 17.84 6.54 9.49
CA ARG A 83 17.57 5.12 9.23
C ARG A 83 16.22 4.82 8.59
N HIS A 84 15.26 5.77 8.53
CA HIS A 84 13.93 5.55 7.98
C HIS A 84 13.85 5.90 6.50
N LEU A 85 13.17 5.02 5.75
CA LEU A 85 12.90 5.13 4.32
C LEU A 85 11.46 4.69 4.06
N THR A 86 10.74 5.35 3.14
CA THR A 86 9.44 4.88 2.68
C THR A 86 9.58 3.71 1.72
N PHE A 87 10.52 3.81 0.77
CA PHE A 87 10.93 2.73 -0.08
C PHE A 87 12.28 2.19 0.39
N PHE A 88 12.38 0.89 0.59
CA PHE A 88 13.61 0.21 0.96
C PHE A 88 13.63 -1.23 0.44
N GLU A 89 14.79 -1.86 0.48
CA GLU A 89 14.95 -3.24 0.09
C GLU A 89 15.12 -4.13 1.33
N MET A 90 14.31 -5.18 1.40
CA MET A 90 14.37 -6.17 2.45
C MET A 90 14.93 -7.48 1.89
N MET A 91 16.11 -7.84 2.33
CA MET A 91 16.72 -9.14 2.05
C MET A 91 16.12 -10.18 2.98
N GLY A 92 15.51 -11.22 2.41
CA GLY A 92 14.82 -12.25 3.19
C GLY A 92 15.15 -13.66 2.75
N ASN A 93 15.31 -14.55 3.72
CA ASN A 93 15.33 -15.99 3.51
C ASN A 93 14.17 -16.63 4.25
N PHE A 94 13.57 -17.63 3.60
CA PHE A 94 12.29 -18.21 4.01
C PHE A 94 12.38 -19.73 4.02
N SER A 95 11.70 -20.33 5.01
CA SER A 95 11.46 -21.78 5.06
C SER A 95 9.98 -22.04 5.24
N PHE A 96 9.42 -22.82 4.36
CA PHE A 96 8.00 -23.24 4.40
C PHE A 96 7.91 -24.65 4.99
N GLY A 97 8.14 -24.76 6.32
CA GLY A 97 8.11 -26.03 7.04
C GLY A 97 9.23 -27.01 6.74
N ASP A 98 10.39 -26.52 6.24
CA ASP A 98 11.56 -27.37 5.94
C ASP A 98 12.62 -27.30 7.04
N TYR A 99 13.09 -26.10 7.38
CA TYR A 99 13.96 -25.86 8.53
C TYR A 99 13.37 -24.82 9.48
N PHE A 100 13.89 -24.74 10.69
CA PHE A 100 13.43 -23.80 11.71
C PHE A 100 14.62 -23.12 12.41
N LYS A 101 14.53 -22.81 13.69
CA LYS A 101 15.51 -22.00 14.46
C LYS A 101 16.94 -22.57 14.40
N THR A 102 17.09 -23.88 14.48
CA THR A 102 18.38 -24.58 14.51
C THR A 102 19.25 -24.38 13.26
N ASP A 103 18.64 -24.03 12.13
CA ASP A 103 19.36 -23.68 10.91
C ASP A 103 19.33 -22.18 10.65
N ALA A 104 18.17 -21.51 10.89
CA ALA A 104 18.00 -20.09 10.60
C ALA A 104 19.00 -19.21 11.38
N ILE A 105 19.17 -19.50 12.67
CA ILE A 105 20.07 -18.75 13.55
C ILE A 105 21.53 -18.89 13.11
N PRO A 106 22.09 -20.12 12.92
CA PRO A 106 23.44 -20.27 12.39
C PRO A 106 23.64 -19.66 11.01
N PHE A 107 22.67 -19.75 10.09
CA PHE A 107 22.79 -19.11 8.77
C PHE A 107 22.93 -17.59 8.87
N ALA A 108 22.11 -16.95 9.72
CA ALA A 108 22.20 -15.52 9.91
C ALA A 108 23.55 -15.09 10.52
N TRP A 109 24.04 -15.85 11.49
CA TRP A 109 25.34 -15.57 12.11
C TRP A 109 26.50 -15.77 11.15
N GLU A 110 26.56 -16.90 10.44
CA GLU A 110 27.59 -17.18 9.42
C GLU A 110 27.61 -16.11 8.34
N PHE A 111 26.43 -15.72 7.81
CA PHE A 111 26.36 -14.64 6.82
C PHE A 111 26.90 -13.32 7.37
N THR A 112 26.50 -12.95 8.59
CA THR A 112 26.89 -11.69 9.23
C THR A 112 28.39 -11.62 9.51
N THR A 113 28.99 -12.70 10.04
CA THR A 113 30.35 -12.68 10.52
C THR A 113 31.36 -13.11 9.45
N GLU A 114 31.03 -14.07 8.57
CA GLU A 114 31.97 -14.62 7.59
C GLU A 114 31.80 -13.99 6.21
N VAL A 115 30.56 -13.72 5.77
CA VAL A 115 30.31 -13.13 4.45
C VAL A 115 30.41 -11.60 4.49
N LEU A 116 29.71 -10.96 5.45
CA LEU A 116 29.76 -9.51 5.62
C LEU A 116 31.02 -9.06 6.37
N GLY A 117 31.66 -9.94 7.15
CA GLY A 117 32.88 -9.65 7.92
C GLY A 117 32.66 -8.71 9.09
N LEU A 118 31.42 -8.64 9.64
CA LEU A 118 31.15 -7.84 10.82
C LEU A 118 31.78 -8.51 12.07
N ASP A 119 32.40 -7.70 12.92
CA ASP A 119 33.10 -8.20 14.11
C ASP A 119 32.09 -8.72 15.16
N PRO A 120 32.14 -10.02 15.51
CA PRO A 120 31.28 -10.61 16.54
C PRO A 120 31.30 -9.88 17.89
N GLU A 121 32.41 -9.21 18.22
CA GLU A 121 32.56 -8.44 19.46
C GLU A 121 31.67 -7.20 19.52
N HIS A 122 31.11 -6.74 18.39
CA HIS A 122 30.19 -5.63 18.33
C HIS A 122 28.73 -6.07 18.12
N LEU A 123 28.49 -7.38 17.93
CA LEU A 123 27.14 -7.89 17.69
C LEU A 123 26.39 -8.18 18.99
N TRP A 124 25.11 -7.87 18.98
CA TRP A 124 24.14 -8.15 20.03
C TRP A 124 22.94 -8.87 19.43
N VAL A 125 22.28 -9.64 20.25
CA VAL A 125 21.09 -10.41 19.87
C VAL A 125 19.98 -10.15 20.87
N THR A 126 18.74 -10.04 20.36
CA THR A 126 17.56 -10.07 21.21
C THR A 126 16.70 -11.29 20.88
N VAL A 127 15.96 -11.78 21.87
CA VAL A 127 15.02 -12.89 21.75
C VAL A 127 13.75 -12.56 22.54
N HIS A 128 12.62 -13.16 22.15
CA HIS A 128 11.38 -12.98 22.90
C HIS A 128 11.46 -13.61 24.29
N LEU A 129 10.78 -12.99 25.29
CA LEU A 129 10.77 -13.45 26.68
C LEU A 129 10.46 -14.93 26.87
N SER A 130 9.61 -15.52 26.01
CA SER A 130 9.20 -16.90 26.07
C SER A 130 10.01 -17.86 25.18
N ASP A 131 11.05 -17.38 24.48
CA ASP A 131 11.79 -18.18 23.49
C ASP A 131 13.14 -18.67 24.05
N ASP A 132 13.06 -19.59 25.01
CA ASP A 132 14.23 -20.24 25.62
C ASP A 132 15.06 -21.02 24.58
N GLU A 133 14.41 -21.60 23.57
CA GLU A 133 15.06 -22.35 22.50
C GLU A 133 15.97 -21.47 21.65
N ALA A 134 15.50 -20.30 21.23
CA ALA A 134 16.30 -19.38 20.43
C ALA A 134 17.51 -18.86 21.25
N GLU A 135 17.33 -18.48 22.53
CA GLU A 135 18.41 -18.09 23.40
C GLU A 135 19.48 -19.18 23.54
N GLN A 136 19.03 -20.44 23.74
CA GLN A 136 19.93 -21.57 23.89
C GLN A 136 20.76 -21.82 22.61
N ILE A 137 20.14 -21.72 21.42
CA ILE A 137 20.85 -21.87 20.14
C ILE A 137 21.90 -20.76 19.98
N TRP A 138 21.55 -19.49 20.27
CA TRP A 138 22.50 -18.38 20.21
C TRP A 138 23.73 -18.58 21.12
N ILE A 139 23.52 -19.06 22.35
CA ILE A 139 24.57 -19.21 23.35
C ILE A 139 25.38 -20.50 23.13
N ASP A 140 24.71 -21.65 23.04
CA ASP A 140 25.33 -22.96 23.10
C ASP A 140 25.81 -23.45 21.73
N GLU A 141 25.07 -23.15 20.63
CA GLU A 141 25.43 -23.62 19.29
C GLU A 141 26.24 -22.59 18.51
N VAL A 142 25.80 -21.32 18.53
CA VAL A 142 26.49 -20.24 17.80
C VAL A 142 27.66 -19.68 18.59
N GLY A 143 27.58 -19.67 19.93
CA GLY A 143 28.64 -19.20 20.81
C GLY A 143 28.60 -17.70 21.10
N VAL A 144 27.44 -17.05 20.94
CA VAL A 144 27.28 -15.67 21.39
C VAL A 144 27.39 -15.60 22.90
N ARG A 145 28.14 -14.62 23.41
CA ARG A 145 28.32 -14.47 24.86
C ARG A 145 26.97 -14.18 25.54
N PRO A 146 26.62 -14.85 26.66
CA PRO A 146 25.31 -14.69 27.30
C PRO A 146 24.93 -13.23 27.62
N GLU A 147 25.92 -12.40 27.99
CA GLU A 147 25.71 -10.98 28.29
C GLU A 147 25.34 -10.15 27.05
N ARG A 148 25.44 -10.69 25.86
CA ARG A 148 25.07 -10.05 24.58
C ARG A 148 23.76 -10.58 24.01
N VAL A 149 23.08 -11.48 24.70
CA VAL A 149 21.75 -11.94 24.39
C VAL A 149 20.79 -11.31 25.39
N GLN A 150 19.83 -10.52 24.90
CA GLN A 150 18.83 -9.85 25.76
C GLN A 150 17.43 -10.31 25.41
N ARG A 151 16.56 -10.37 26.43
CA ARG A 151 15.14 -10.76 26.25
C ARG A 151 14.25 -9.52 26.26
N LEU A 152 13.42 -9.40 25.22
CA LEU A 152 12.41 -8.35 25.09
C LEU A 152 11.02 -8.97 24.90
N ASP A 153 9.97 -8.18 25.08
CA ASP A 153 8.58 -8.62 24.97
C ASP A 153 8.00 -8.29 23.59
N GLU A 154 7.28 -7.17 23.51
CA GLU A 154 6.57 -6.79 22.27
C GLU A 154 7.52 -6.55 21.08
N ASP A 155 8.71 -6.03 21.32
CA ASP A 155 9.71 -5.76 20.28
C ASP A 155 10.20 -7.06 19.60
N ASN A 156 10.24 -8.18 20.33
CA ASN A 156 10.59 -9.49 19.78
C ASN A 156 9.39 -10.39 19.49
N TYR A 157 8.21 -9.79 19.20
CA TYR A 157 7.04 -10.51 18.73
C TYR A 157 6.46 -9.89 17.47
N TRP A 158 6.80 -10.47 16.32
CA TRP A 158 6.39 -9.93 15.03
C TRP A 158 4.98 -10.34 14.63
N LYS A 159 4.24 -9.39 14.04
CA LYS A 159 2.89 -9.58 13.48
C LYS A 159 2.79 -8.82 12.16
N MET A 160 2.31 -9.48 11.11
CA MET A 160 2.08 -8.83 9.81
C MET A 160 1.07 -7.69 9.91
N ALA A 161 -0.06 -7.97 10.57
CA ALA A 161 -1.16 -7.04 10.82
C ALA A 161 -1.90 -7.44 12.10
N ASP A 162 -3.10 -6.93 12.32
CA ASP A 162 -3.96 -7.37 13.43
C ASP A 162 -4.43 -8.83 13.25
N THR A 163 -4.47 -9.31 12.00
CA THR A 163 -4.73 -10.70 11.61
C THR A 163 -3.59 -11.22 10.74
N GLY A 164 -3.45 -12.54 10.65
CA GLY A 164 -2.45 -13.20 9.80
C GLY A 164 -1.29 -13.82 10.56
N PRO A 165 -0.25 -14.26 9.83
CA PRO A 165 0.89 -14.96 10.39
C PRO A 165 1.64 -14.13 11.42
N ASN A 166 2.10 -14.79 12.49
CA ASN A 166 2.86 -14.12 13.56
C ASN A 166 3.68 -15.14 14.37
N GLY A 167 4.63 -14.63 15.15
CA GLY A 167 5.46 -15.44 16.02
C GLY A 167 6.53 -14.65 16.75
N PRO A 168 7.22 -15.28 17.72
CA PRO A 168 8.39 -14.69 18.36
C PRO A 168 9.47 -14.47 17.31
N CYS A 169 10.34 -13.49 17.55
CA CYS A 169 11.47 -13.23 16.68
C CYS A 169 12.76 -13.01 17.46
N SER A 170 13.85 -13.07 16.76
CA SER A 170 15.18 -12.74 17.25
C SER A 170 15.80 -11.71 16.32
N GLU A 171 16.40 -10.68 16.88
CA GLU A 171 16.98 -9.58 16.10
C GLU A 171 18.49 -9.46 16.33
N LEU A 172 19.19 -9.12 15.26
CA LEU A 172 20.63 -8.84 15.30
C LEU A 172 20.85 -7.33 15.28
N PHE A 173 21.66 -6.88 16.21
CA PHE A 173 22.09 -5.49 16.37
C PHE A 173 23.60 -5.36 16.30
N ILE A 174 24.06 -4.18 15.92
CA ILE A 174 25.47 -3.80 16.05
C ILE A 174 25.61 -2.64 17.03
N ASP A 175 26.59 -2.74 17.95
CA ASP A 175 27.02 -1.63 18.81
C ASP A 175 27.95 -0.70 18.02
N LYS A 176 27.47 0.48 17.66
CA LYS A 176 28.24 1.53 16.96
C LYS A 176 29.24 2.24 17.87
N GLY A 177 29.22 1.92 19.16
CA GLY A 177 30.17 2.42 20.13
C GLY A 177 29.68 3.62 20.97
N ALA A 178 30.48 3.97 21.97
CA ALA A 178 30.13 4.95 23.01
C ALA A 178 29.88 6.38 22.50
N ALA A 179 30.33 6.71 21.27
CA ALA A 179 30.03 8.01 20.66
C ALA A 179 28.55 8.19 20.28
N PHE A 180 27.81 7.08 20.14
CA PHE A 180 26.41 7.07 19.69
C PHE A 180 25.39 6.92 20.83
N GLY A 181 25.81 6.75 22.05
CA GLY A 181 24.89 6.67 23.20
C GLY A 181 25.42 5.91 24.40
N ALA A 182 24.56 5.76 25.39
CA ALA A 182 24.88 5.00 26.61
C ALA A 182 25.05 3.50 26.33
N ASP A 183 25.76 2.82 27.18
CA ASP A 183 25.84 1.35 27.18
C ASP A 183 24.57 0.74 27.77
N GLY A 184 24.36 -0.56 27.56
CA GLY A 184 23.20 -1.29 28.09
C GLY A 184 22.60 -2.30 27.12
N GLY A 185 23.19 -2.44 25.95
CA GLY A 185 22.67 -3.28 24.87
C GLY A 185 21.40 -2.72 24.25
N PRO A 186 20.76 -3.43 23.31
CA PRO A 186 19.53 -3.01 22.65
C PRO A 186 18.42 -2.63 23.61
N ALA A 187 18.27 -3.33 24.73
CA ALA A 187 17.22 -3.09 25.73
C ALA A 187 17.30 -1.73 26.43
N HIS A 188 18.47 -1.12 26.56
CA HIS A 188 18.68 0.07 27.41
C HIS A 188 19.59 1.14 26.78
N GLY A 189 20.33 0.82 25.72
CA GLY A 189 21.34 1.71 25.13
C GLY A 189 20.85 2.66 24.06
N GLY A 190 19.62 2.49 23.58
CA GLY A 190 18.97 3.30 22.54
C GLY A 190 19.43 2.98 21.12
N ASP A 191 18.55 3.26 20.18
CA ASP A 191 18.65 2.86 18.77
C ASP A 191 19.75 3.58 17.97
N GLU A 192 20.26 4.72 18.45
CA GLU A 192 21.36 5.42 17.80
C GLU A 192 22.67 4.66 17.97
N ARG A 193 22.86 3.98 19.10
CA ARG A 193 24.04 3.16 19.38
C ARG A 193 23.86 1.71 18.93
N PHE A 194 22.73 1.09 19.26
CA PHE A 194 22.43 -0.29 18.92
C PHE A 194 21.50 -0.34 17.71
N LEU A 195 22.12 -0.42 16.52
CA LEU A 195 21.38 -0.45 15.25
C LEU A 195 20.91 -1.87 14.95
N GLU A 196 19.59 -2.09 14.95
CA GLU A 196 18.97 -3.29 14.42
C GLU A 196 19.13 -3.33 12.90
N PHE A 197 19.63 -4.45 12.36
CA PHE A 197 19.83 -4.61 10.93
C PHE A 197 19.20 -5.89 10.35
N TRP A 198 18.86 -6.89 11.18
CA TRP A 198 18.24 -8.14 10.74
C TRP A 198 17.27 -8.68 11.77
N ASN A 199 16.04 -9.04 11.33
CA ASN A 199 15.04 -9.69 12.15
C ASN A 199 14.78 -11.12 11.64
N LEU A 200 14.85 -12.12 12.52
CA LEU A 200 14.56 -13.53 12.27
C LEU A 200 13.22 -13.89 12.91
N VAL A 201 12.16 -14.01 12.11
CA VAL A 201 10.84 -14.32 12.62
C VAL A 201 10.58 -15.82 12.57
N PHE A 202 10.21 -16.38 13.71
CA PHE A 202 9.84 -17.79 13.89
C PHE A 202 8.32 -17.93 13.80
N MET A 203 7.82 -18.01 12.57
CA MET A 203 6.39 -18.08 12.27
C MET A 203 5.77 -19.36 12.81
N GLN A 204 4.85 -19.22 13.77
CA GLN A 204 4.20 -20.36 14.44
C GLN A 204 2.68 -20.26 14.47
N TYR A 205 2.13 -19.05 14.41
CA TYR A 205 0.71 -18.78 14.62
C TYR A 205 0.11 -17.98 13.48
N ASP A 206 -1.21 -18.15 13.31
CA ASP A 206 -2.07 -17.30 12.49
C ASP A 206 -3.18 -16.73 13.38
N THR A 207 -3.29 -15.40 13.45
CA THR A 207 -4.35 -14.71 14.19
C THR A 207 -5.53 -14.47 13.26
N LYS A 208 -6.69 -15.05 13.60
CA LYS A 208 -7.93 -14.90 12.84
C LYS A 208 -8.65 -13.58 13.19
N GLU A 209 -9.64 -13.19 12.38
CA GLU A 209 -10.49 -12.00 12.65
C GLU A 209 -11.18 -12.03 14.02
N SER A 210 -11.44 -13.24 14.55
CA SER A 210 -11.98 -13.45 15.89
C SER A 210 -10.99 -13.11 17.02
N GLY A 211 -9.71 -12.86 16.70
CA GLY A 211 -8.62 -12.72 17.65
C GLY A 211 -8.03 -14.06 18.14
N GLU A 212 -8.57 -15.20 17.68
CA GLU A 212 -8.04 -16.52 18.01
C GLU A 212 -6.70 -16.75 17.30
N LYS A 213 -5.70 -17.22 18.05
CA LYS A 213 -4.42 -17.67 17.52
C LYS A 213 -4.48 -19.18 17.26
N VAL A 214 -4.32 -19.58 16.01
CA VAL A 214 -4.22 -20.98 15.61
C VAL A 214 -2.79 -21.29 15.16
N LEU A 215 -2.36 -22.53 15.31
CA LEU A 215 -1.04 -22.95 14.80
C LEU A 215 -1.04 -22.92 13.27
N LEU A 216 0.07 -22.46 12.69
CA LEU A 216 0.33 -22.63 11.26
C LEU A 216 0.44 -24.12 10.90
N PRO A 217 0.23 -24.49 9.63
CA PRO A 217 0.37 -25.89 9.16
C PRO A 217 1.74 -26.49 9.50
N ALA A 218 2.79 -25.69 9.47
CA ALA A 218 4.13 -26.05 9.90
C ALA A 218 4.87 -24.81 10.45
N PRO A 219 5.76 -24.99 11.45
CA PRO A 219 6.69 -23.92 11.85
C PRO A 219 7.52 -23.49 10.65
N SER A 220 7.62 -22.20 10.43
CA SER A 220 8.21 -21.62 9.23
C SER A 220 9.15 -20.48 9.59
N ILE A 221 10.09 -20.16 8.70
CA ILE A 221 11.02 -19.06 8.86
C ILE A 221 10.68 -17.95 7.88
N ASP A 222 10.61 -16.74 8.42
CA ASP A 222 10.61 -15.48 7.71
C ASP A 222 11.76 -14.64 8.26
N THR A 223 12.61 -14.07 7.41
CA THR A 223 13.61 -13.12 7.86
C THR A 223 13.58 -11.84 7.05
N GLY A 224 13.96 -10.73 7.68
CA GLY A 224 14.04 -9.44 7.04
C GLY A 224 15.27 -8.66 7.48
N ALA A 225 16.25 -8.53 6.57
CA ALA A 225 17.43 -7.71 6.74
C ALA A 225 17.34 -6.45 5.88
N GLY A 226 17.46 -5.27 6.48
CA GLY A 226 17.43 -4.01 5.75
C GLY A 226 18.71 -3.80 4.95
N LEU A 227 18.63 -3.84 3.61
CA LEU A 227 19.78 -3.67 2.74
C LEU A 227 20.51 -2.36 3.03
N GLU A 228 19.77 -1.26 3.08
CA GLU A 228 20.34 0.08 3.30
C GLU A 228 20.98 0.20 4.69
N ARG A 229 20.38 -0.42 5.72
CA ARG A 229 20.97 -0.44 7.07
C ARG A 229 22.29 -1.20 7.11
N ILE A 230 22.35 -2.38 6.49
CA ILE A 230 23.60 -3.15 6.39
C ILE A 230 24.66 -2.39 5.59
N LEU A 231 24.29 -1.70 4.52
CA LEU A 231 25.23 -0.89 3.76
C LEU A 231 25.85 0.24 4.58
N THR A 232 25.13 0.85 5.52
CA THR A 232 25.75 1.86 6.40
C THR A 232 26.92 1.28 7.19
N LEU A 233 26.79 0.03 7.66
CA LEU A 233 27.83 -0.67 8.40
C LEU A 233 29.02 -1.02 7.52
N LEU A 234 28.76 -1.55 6.32
CA LEU A 234 29.81 -2.01 5.39
C LEU A 234 30.57 -0.84 4.75
N GLN A 235 29.92 0.30 4.57
CA GLN A 235 30.52 1.51 3.99
C GLN A 235 31.06 2.47 5.06
N GLY A 236 30.80 2.19 6.35
CA GLY A 236 31.31 2.99 7.47
C GLY A 236 30.72 4.40 7.52
N VAL A 237 29.44 4.53 7.18
CA VAL A 237 28.69 5.78 7.20
C VAL A 237 27.59 5.76 8.27
N ASP A 238 27.14 6.94 8.72
CA ASP A 238 26.21 7.05 9.84
C ASP A 238 24.73 7.05 9.42
N SER A 239 24.45 7.30 8.16
CA SER A 239 23.10 7.47 7.66
C SER A 239 22.86 6.67 6.39
N VAL A 240 21.64 6.15 6.23
CA VAL A 240 21.20 5.51 4.97
C VAL A 240 21.27 6.46 3.77
N PHE A 241 21.27 7.77 4.00
CA PHE A 241 21.42 8.79 2.96
C PHE A 241 22.87 8.99 2.49
N GLU A 242 23.84 8.36 3.16
CA GLU A 242 25.27 8.44 2.84
C GLU A 242 25.81 7.18 2.15
N ILE A 243 24.99 6.11 2.03
CA ILE A 243 25.35 4.93 1.26
C ILE A 243 25.45 5.26 -0.23
N ASP A 244 26.19 4.47 -0.98
CA ASP A 244 26.54 4.70 -2.39
C ASP A 244 25.35 5.14 -3.27
N GLU A 245 24.25 4.37 -3.28
CA GLU A 245 23.07 4.68 -4.11
C GLU A 245 22.35 5.95 -3.65
N MET A 246 22.09 6.08 -2.34
CA MET A 246 21.36 7.24 -1.80
C MET A 246 22.18 8.52 -1.86
N LYS A 247 23.49 8.43 -1.65
CA LYS A 247 24.40 9.57 -1.74
C LYS A 247 24.37 10.22 -3.13
N ARG A 248 24.34 9.43 -4.19
CA ARG A 248 24.21 9.92 -5.57
C ARG A 248 22.92 10.74 -5.74
N LEU A 249 21.80 10.26 -5.20
CA LEU A 249 20.50 10.98 -5.27
C LEU A 249 20.52 12.27 -4.44
N VAL A 250 21.12 12.25 -3.24
CA VAL A 250 21.31 13.46 -2.41
C VAL A 250 22.18 14.48 -3.13
N ASP A 251 23.31 14.04 -3.70
CA ASP A 251 24.20 14.93 -4.46
C ASP A 251 23.49 15.52 -5.68
N LYS A 252 22.73 14.71 -6.42
CA LYS A 252 21.92 15.18 -7.55
C LYS A 252 20.89 16.23 -7.12
N ALA A 253 20.18 16.01 -6.00
CA ALA A 253 19.24 16.97 -5.45
C ALA A 253 19.94 18.30 -5.07
N CYS A 254 21.14 18.21 -4.49
CA CYS A 254 21.97 19.38 -4.18
C CYS A 254 22.41 20.13 -5.43
N ASP A 255 22.89 19.45 -6.46
CA ASP A 255 23.33 20.05 -7.72
C ASP A 255 22.19 20.79 -8.42
N LEU A 256 20.99 20.16 -8.50
CA LEU A 256 19.81 20.74 -9.12
C LEU A 256 19.30 22.00 -8.38
N SER A 257 19.49 22.07 -7.06
CA SER A 257 19.03 23.17 -6.21
C SER A 257 20.12 24.19 -5.84
N GLY A 258 21.38 23.97 -6.28
CA GLY A 258 22.52 24.81 -5.89
C GLY A 258 22.82 24.75 -4.39
N LEU A 259 22.47 23.66 -3.72
CA LEU A 259 22.68 23.45 -2.29
C LEU A 259 24.09 22.91 -2.02
N VAL A 260 24.71 23.38 -0.93
CA VAL A 260 25.93 22.79 -0.38
C VAL A 260 25.54 21.98 0.85
N TYR A 261 25.54 20.65 0.72
CA TYR A 261 25.18 19.73 1.79
C TYR A 261 26.10 19.90 3.04
N GLY A 262 25.51 19.77 4.22
CA GLY A 262 26.21 19.91 5.51
C GLY A 262 26.40 21.37 5.99
N LYS A 263 25.71 22.35 5.37
CA LYS A 263 25.76 23.76 5.76
C LYS A 263 24.51 24.25 6.48
N ASP A 264 23.37 23.66 6.16
CA ASP A 264 22.07 24.04 6.70
C ASP A 264 21.21 22.79 6.83
N GLU A 265 20.96 22.36 8.07
CA GLU A 265 20.24 21.11 8.35
C GLU A 265 18.83 21.07 7.73
N ALA A 266 18.09 22.17 7.74
CA ALA A 266 16.75 22.21 7.15
C ALA A 266 16.77 21.99 5.63
N ARG A 267 17.80 22.53 4.96
CA ARG A 267 18.02 22.30 3.53
C ARG A 267 18.55 20.90 3.25
N ASP A 268 19.39 20.36 4.14
CA ASP A 268 19.91 18.99 4.05
C ASP A 268 18.76 17.97 4.21
N VAL A 269 17.82 18.21 5.15
CA VAL A 269 16.57 17.43 5.27
C VAL A 269 15.79 17.44 3.94
N SER A 270 15.68 18.61 3.29
CA SER A 270 14.98 18.69 2.00
C SER A 270 15.67 17.88 0.90
N ALA A 271 17.00 17.88 0.84
CA ALA A 271 17.75 17.08 -0.12
C ALA A 271 17.58 15.57 0.13
N ARG A 272 17.58 15.14 1.39
CA ARG A 272 17.31 13.73 1.78
C ARG A 272 15.89 13.30 1.40
N ILE A 273 14.88 14.15 1.64
CA ILE A 273 13.50 13.88 1.25
C ILE A 273 13.38 13.76 -0.27
N LEU A 274 14.00 14.65 -1.03
CA LEU A 274 14.01 14.57 -2.50
C LEU A 274 14.62 13.28 -3.01
N ALA A 275 15.76 12.88 -2.47
CA ALA A 275 16.45 11.65 -2.83
C ALA A 275 15.57 10.41 -2.57
N GLU A 276 15.02 10.30 -1.37
CA GLU A 276 14.22 9.16 -0.96
C GLU A 276 12.89 9.09 -1.71
N HIS A 277 12.17 10.21 -1.77
CA HIS A 277 10.87 10.25 -2.44
C HIS A 277 10.96 10.07 -3.96
N SER A 278 12.08 10.45 -4.58
CA SER A 278 12.31 10.15 -6.00
C SER A 278 12.43 8.65 -6.24
N ARG A 279 13.12 7.93 -5.36
CA ARG A 279 13.21 6.48 -5.39
C ARG A 279 11.82 5.84 -5.16
N ALA A 280 11.12 6.27 -4.12
CA ALA A 280 9.79 5.76 -3.78
C ALA A 280 8.77 5.96 -4.91
N MET A 281 8.68 7.19 -5.50
CA MET A 281 7.72 7.46 -6.58
C MET A 281 8.06 6.70 -7.87
N THR A 282 9.34 6.54 -8.20
CA THR A 282 9.77 5.80 -9.39
C THR A 282 9.29 4.36 -9.33
N PHE A 283 9.53 3.67 -8.23
CA PHE A 283 9.13 2.27 -8.07
C PHE A 283 7.61 2.10 -7.93
N LEU A 284 6.93 2.97 -7.17
CA LEU A 284 5.47 2.89 -7.02
C LEU A 284 4.75 3.09 -8.37
N ILE A 285 5.18 4.07 -9.17
CA ILE A 285 4.58 4.31 -10.50
C ILE A 285 4.90 3.17 -11.44
N SER A 286 6.14 2.69 -11.47
CA SER A 286 6.56 1.56 -12.28
C SER A 286 5.76 0.29 -11.98
N ASP A 287 5.41 0.07 -10.71
CA ASP A 287 4.57 -1.06 -10.27
C ASP A 287 3.06 -0.82 -10.50
N GLY A 288 2.66 0.30 -11.13
CA GLY A 288 1.27 0.56 -11.55
C GLY A 288 0.44 1.37 -10.56
N VAL A 289 1.05 2.06 -9.58
CA VAL A 289 0.34 3.02 -8.74
C VAL A 289 0.28 4.37 -9.45
N PHE A 290 -0.93 4.92 -9.64
CA PHE A 290 -1.12 6.23 -10.25
C PHE A 290 -1.64 7.25 -9.23
N PRO A 291 -1.21 8.53 -9.31
CA PRO A 291 -1.67 9.57 -8.39
C PRO A 291 -3.20 9.71 -8.42
N ASN A 292 -3.84 9.58 -7.25
CA ASN A 292 -5.29 9.66 -7.11
C ASN A 292 -5.65 10.38 -5.78
N ASN A 293 -6.95 10.58 -5.54
CA ASN A 293 -7.46 11.19 -4.31
C ASN A 293 -7.79 10.15 -3.22
N GLU A 294 -7.70 8.86 -3.53
CA GLU A 294 -8.05 7.77 -2.62
C GLU A 294 -7.05 6.61 -2.73
N GLY A 295 -6.99 5.78 -1.68
CA GLY A 295 -6.23 4.54 -1.66
C GLY A 295 -4.73 4.73 -1.89
N ARG A 296 -4.11 3.78 -2.59
CA ARG A 296 -2.65 3.80 -2.90
C ARG A 296 -2.23 5.04 -3.68
N GLY A 297 -3.09 5.50 -4.61
CA GLY A 297 -2.83 6.70 -5.41
C GLY A 297 -2.77 7.97 -4.59
N TYR A 298 -3.54 8.07 -3.51
CA TYR A 298 -3.46 9.18 -2.55
C TYR A 298 -2.10 9.20 -1.83
N VAL A 299 -1.63 8.05 -1.37
CA VAL A 299 -0.32 7.94 -0.70
C VAL A 299 0.81 8.33 -1.65
N LEU A 300 0.80 7.82 -2.89
CA LEU A 300 1.77 8.22 -3.92
C LEU A 300 1.72 9.74 -4.15
N ARG A 301 0.53 10.31 -4.32
CA ARG A 301 0.37 11.76 -4.52
C ARG A 301 0.91 12.57 -3.33
N ARG A 302 0.73 12.07 -2.11
CA ARG A 302 1.30 12.68 -0.90
C ARG A 302 2.82 12.69 -0.95
N ILE A 303 3.46 11.56 -1.28
CA ILE A 303 4.92 11.45 -1.47
C ILE A 303 5.41 12.43 -2.53
N MET A 304 4.78 12.43 -3.71
CA MET A 304 5.15 13.34 -4.81
C MET A 304 5.04 14.80 -4.39
N ARG A 305 3.93 15.21 -3.78
CA ARG A 305 3.70 16.58 -3.36
C ARG A 305 4.63 17.03 -2.25
N ARG A 306 4.99 16.13 -1.33
CA ARG A 306 6.01 16.42 -0.32
C ARG A 306 7.38 16.67 -0.97
N ALA A 307 7.79 15.84 -1.92
CA ALA A 307 9.02 16.07 -2.69
C ALA A 307 8.98 17.41 -3.45
N ILE A 308 7.90 17.69 -4.17
CA ILE A 308 7.72 18.94 -4.94
C ILE A 308 7.76 20.16 -4.02
N ARG A 309 7.18 20.09 -2.82
CA ARG A 309 7.26 21.17 -1.83
C ARG A 309 8.71 21.43 -1.42
N HIS A 310 9.47 20.38 -1.08
CA HIS A 310 10.86 20.51 -0.70
C HIS A 310 11.72 21.02 -1.86
N ALA A 311 11.45 20.62 -3.09
CA ALA A 311 12.05 21.18 -4.29
C ALA A 311 11.77 22.70 -4.43
N TYR A 312 10.53 23.11 -4.22
CA TYR A 312 10.11 24.51 -4.26
C TYR A 312 10.80 25.36 -3.16
N MET A 313 10.91 24.83 -1.93
CA MET A 313 11.59 25.49 -0.81
C MET A 313 13.09 25.70 -1.07
N LEU A 314 13.72 24.82 -1.81
CA LEU A 314 15.13 24.95 -2.20
C LEU A 314 15.36 26.03 -3.28
N GLY A 315 14.30 26.55 -3.89
CA GLY A 315 14.33 27.77 -4.72
C GLY A 315 14.62 27.55 -6.20
N GLY A 316 14.49 26.32 -6.71
CA GLY A 316 14.63 26.03 -8.14
C GLY A 316 13.37 26.40 -8.93
N ASP A 317 13.51 27.19 -10.03
CA ASP A 317 12.40 27.46 -10.97
C ASP A 317 12.13 26.26 -11.91
N ASP A 318 13.16 25.47 -12.19
CA ASP A 318 13.08 24.28 -13.03
C ASP A 318 12.49 23.09 -12.27
N LEU A 319 11.97 22.09 -13.02
CA LEU A 319 11.50 20.85 -12.45
C LEU A 319 12.69 20.05 -11.88
N ILE A 320 12.57 19.60 -10.64
CA ILE A 320 13.62 18.87 -9.93
C ILE A 320 13.34 17.35 -9.88
N THR A 321 12.07 16.96 -9.80
CA THR A 321 11.74 15.52 -9.63
C THR A 321 12.01 14.67 -10.88
N PRO A 322 11.80 15.13 -12.14
CA PRO A 322 12.13 14.30 -13.31
C PRO A 322 13.62 13.96 -13.43
N PRO A 323 14.59 14.91 -13.31
CA PRO A 323 16.02 14.52 -13.34
C PRO A 323 16.46 13.64 -12.17
N LEU A 324 15.72 13.61 -11.06
CA LEU A 324 15.97 12.66 -9.98
C LEU A 324 15.43 11.26 -10.32
N VAL A 325 14.30 11.16 -11.03
CA VAL A 325 13.82 9.89 -11.59
C VAL A 325 14.84 9.31 -12.58
N ASP A 326 15.41 10.14 -13.46
CA ASP A 326 16.48 9.71 -14.38
C ASP A 326 17.67 9.12 -13.60
N GLU A 327 18.06 9.76 -12.49
CA GLU A 327 19.16 9.29 -11.64
C GLU A 327 18.81 7.96 -10.95
N VAL A 328 17.56 7.76 -10.47
CA VAL A 328 17.10 6.49 -9.91
C VAL A 328 17.21 5.37 -10.93
N VAL A 329 16.76 5.61 -12.16
CA VAL A 329 16.83 4.63 -13.26
C VAL A 329 18.28 4.29 -13.59
N ASP A 330 19.19 5.28 -13.61
CA ASP A 330 20.62 5.04 -13.86
C ASP A 330 21.29 4.20 -12.75
N ILE A 331 20.90 4.42 -11.48
CA ILE A 331 21.45 3.70 -10.33
C ILE A 331 20.92 2.27 -10.26
N MET A 332 19.59 2.10 -10.31
CA MET A 332 18.92 0.85 -9.94
C MET A 332 18.39 0.05 -11.13
N GLY A 333 18.36 0.61 -12.33
CA GLY A 333 17.76 -0.02 -13.51
C GLY A 333 18.43 -1.34 -13.94
N SER A 334 19.68 -1.57 -13.54
CA SER A 334 20.35 -2.85 -13.82
C SER A 334 19.85 -4.00 -12.94
N ASP A 335 19.37 -3.71 -11.75
CA ASP A 335 18.83 -4.69 -10.81
C ASP A 335 17.29 -4.76 -10.91
N TYR A 336 16.65 -3.70 -11.42
CA TYR A 336 15.20 -3.55 -11.61
C TYR A 336 14.88 -3.07 -13.03
N PRO A 337 14.93 -3.94 -14.05
CA PRO A 337 14.73 -3.56 -15.45
C PRO A 337 13.36 -2.90 -15.73
N GLU A 338 12.34 -3.19 -14.92
CA GLU A 338 11.02 -2.61 -15.05
C GLU A 338 11.00 -1.08 -14.92
N ILE A 339 11.90 -0.46 -14.13
CA ILE A 339 11.97 1.00 -14.06
C ILE A 339 12.59 1.63 -15.30
N VAL A 340 13.43 0.87 -16.02
CA VAL A 340 13.95 1.28 -17.33
C VAL A 340 12.86 1.20 -18.39
N GLU A 341 12.11 0.10 -18.42
CA GLU A 341 11.01 -0.11 -19.36
C GLU A 341 9.90 0.93 -19.19
N ASN A 342 9.59 1.31 -17.94
CA ASN A 342 8.53 2.25 -17.61
C ASN A 342 9.02 3.70 -17.45
N HIS A 343 10.26 4.02 -17.81
CA HIS A 343 10.87 5.34 -17.60
C HIS A 343 10.04 6.50 -18.16
N ASP A 344 9.58 6.40 -19.42
CA ASP A 344 8.79 7.45 -20.08
C ASP A 344 7.43 7.67 -19.39
N LEU A 345 6.80 6.58 -18.91
CA LEU A 345 5.55 6.62 -18.16
C LEU A 345 5.76 7.35 -16.83
N VAL A 346 6.77 6.94 -16.06
CA VAL A 346 7.12 7.52 -14.75
C VAL A 346 7.39 9.01 -14.90
N THR A 347 8.30 9.37 -15.81
CA THR A 347 8.69 10.76 -16.08
C THR A 347 7.48 11.60 -16.50
N GLY A 348 6.63 11.07 -17.40
CA GLY A 348 5.43 11.78 -17.86
C GLY A 348 4.42 12.06 -16.73
N ILE A 349 4.29 11.17 -15.75
CA ILE A 349 3.41 11.35 -14.59
C ILE A 349 4.02 12.39 -13.63
N VAL A 350 5.31 12.25 -13.33
CA VAL A 350 6.03 13.11 -12.40
C VAL A 350 6.07 14.56 -12.90
N VAL A 351 6.36 14.79 -14.18
CA VAL A 351 6.32 16.11 -14.81
C VAL A 351 4.96 16.77 -14.62
N ARG A 352 3.88 16.06 -14.98
CA ARG A 352 2.51 16.61 -14.86
C ARG A 352 2.13 16.97 -13.43
N GLU A 353 2.46 16.12 -12.45
CA GLU A 353 2.13 16.39 -11.06
C GLU A 353 2.98 17.57 -10.52
N GLU A 354 4.29 17.66 -10.86
CA GLU A 354 5.14 18.77 -10.42
C GLU A 354 4.69 20.11 -11.02
N GLU A 355 4.45 20.17 -12.33
CA GLU A 355 3.95 21.40 -12.98
C GLU A 355 2.61 21.86 -12.41
N SER A 356 1.70 20.91 -12.15
CA SER A 356 0.39 21.21 -11.58
C SER A 356 0.49 21.69 -10.14
N PHE A 357 1.25 20.97 -9.31
CA PHE A 357 1.32 21.25 -7.89
C PHE A 357 2.18 22.49 -7.56
N ARG A 358 3.18 22.83 -8.36
CA ARG A 358 3.92 24.10 -8.21
C ARG A 358 3.02 25.33 -8.35
N LYS A 359 2.03 25.29 -9.25
CA LYS A 359 1.03 26.37 -9.36
C LYS A 359 0.18 26.48 -8.10
N THR A 360 -0.24 25.34 -7.57
CA THR A 360 -0.98 25.23 -6.32
C THR A 360 -0.16 25.71 -5.12
N LEU A 361 1.10 25.28 -5.02
CA LEU A 361 2.02 25.69 -3.94
C LEU A 361 2.16 27.22 -3.89
N LYS A 362 2.40 27.85 -5.03
CA LYS A 362 2.58 29.32 -5.11
C LYS A 362 1.37 30.08 -4.57
N GLN A 363 0.15 29.63 -4.86
CA GLN A 363 -1.08 30.27 -4.40
C GLN A 363 -1.42 29.92 -2.94
N GLY A 364 -1.31 28.62 -2.59
CA GLY A 364 -1.65 28.13 -1.26
C GLY A 364 -0.68 28.60 -0.18
N SER A 365 0.63 28.69 -0.49
CA SER A 365 1.62 29.20 0.47
C SER A 365 1.36 30.64 0.86
N ILE A 366 0.97 31.50 -0.09
CA ILE A 366 0.64 32.91 0.22
C ILE A 366 -0.52 32.99 1.22
N MET A 367 -1.56 32.17 1.04
CA MET A 367 -2.70 32.13 1.94
C MET A 367 -2.31 31.57 3.30
N LEU A 368 -1.58 30.44 3.32
CA LEU A 368 -1.16 29.80 4.55
C LEU A 368 -0.21 30.68 5.37
N ASP A 369 0.76 31.34 4.71
CA ASP A 369 1.67 32.28 5.35
C ASP A 369 0.93 33.45 6.01
N ALA A 370 -0.06 34.02 5.31
CA ALA A 370 -0.87 35.13 5.86
C ALA A 370 -1.67 34.71 7.09
N GLU A 371 -2.22 33.49 7.09
CA GLU A 371 -2.95 32.93 8.23
C GLU A 371 -2.00 32.62 9.41
N LEU A 372 -0.85 31.99 9.14
CA LEU A 372 0.14 31.68 10.18
C LEU A 372 0.74 32.95 10.82
N ASP A 373 1.03 33.98 10.01
CA ASP A 373 1.54 35.26 10.51
C ASP A 373 0.51 36.02 11.38
N GLY A 374 -0.79 35.76 11.17
CA GLY A 374 -1.88 36.30 11.98
C GLY A 374 -2.08 35.61 13.33
N LEU A 375 -1.48 34.44 13.55
CA LEU A 375 -1.67 33.66 14.78
C LEU A 375 -0.80 34.19 15.92
N LYS A 376 -1.38 34.16 17.15
CA LYS A 376 -0.64 34.40 18.39
C LYS A 376 -0.07 33.10 18.93
N THR A 377 1.02 33.20 19.69
CA THR A 377 1.67 32.06 20.35
C THR A 377 0.64 31.17 21.07
N GLY A 378 0.61 29.88 20.76
CA GLY A 378 -0.29 28.89 21.34
C GLY A 378 -1.67 28.79 20.68
N GLN A 379 -1.94 29.58 19.63
CA GLN A 379 -3.15 29.38 18.81
C GLN A 379 -2.93 28.26 17.79
N LYS A 380 -4.02 27.57 17.43
CA LYS A 380 -4.02 26.56 16.38
C LYS A 380 -4.43 27.21 15.04
N LEU A 381 -3.90 26.70 13.93
CA LEU A 381 -4.45 27.01 12.60
C LEU A 381 -5.85 26.41 12.50
N SER A 382 -6.84 27.19 11.99
CA SER A 382 -8.21 26.70 11.91
C SER A 382 -8.35 25.54 10.93
N GLY A 383 -9.18 24.56 11.26
CA GLY A 383 -9.52 23.47 10.37
C GLY A 383 -10.27 23.93 9.12
N ALA A 384 -11.01 25.04 9.21
CA ALA A 384 -11.65 25.67 8.05
C ALA A 384 -10.60 26.21 7.03
N THR A 385 -9.51 26.82 7.48
CA THR A 385 -8.41 27.25 6.60
C THR A 385 -7.72 26.04 5.97
N ALA A 386 -7.42 25.00 6.77
CA ALA A 386 -6.83 23.76 6.26
C ALA A 386 -7.76 23.08 5.23
N PHE A 387 -9.07 23.05 5.48
CA PHE A 387 -10.06 22.54 4.55
C PHE A 387 -10.11 23.36 3.25
N GLN A 388 -10.09 24.68 3.31
CA GLN A 388 -10.05 25.54 2.13
C GLN A 388 -8.79 25.29 1.30
N LEU A 389 -7.63 25.14 1.94
CA LEU A 389 -6.38 24.77 1.27
C LEU A 389 -6.49 23.42 0.58
N HIS A 390 -7.10 22.45 1.24
CA HIS A 390 -7.31 21.11 0.70
C HIS A 390 -8.30 21.11 -0.47
N ASP A 391 -9.50 21.68 -0.28
CA ASP A 391 -10.61 21.60 -1.23
C ASP A 391 -10.41 22.50 -2.46
N THR A 392 -9.91 23.73 -2.24
CA THR A 392 -9.78 24.74 -3.31
C THR A 392 -8.45 24.67 -4.02
N PHE A 393 -7.36 24.46 -3.28
CA PHE A 393 -6.00 24.48 -3.82
C PHE A 393 -5.38 23.09 -3.96
N GLY A 394 -6.04 22.03 -3.47
CA GLY A 394 -5.51 20.68 -3.52
C GLY A 394 -4.25 20.48 -2.65
N PHE A 395 -4.11 21.26 -1.58
CA PHE A 395 -3.09 21.08 -0.56
C PHE A 395 -3.45 19.89 0.31
N PRO A 396 -2.67 18.82 0.38
CA PRO A 396 -2.91 17.76 1.37
C PRO A 396 -2.87 18.35 2.79
N LEU A 397 -3.72 17.83 3.68
CA LEU A 397 -3.73 18.27 5.09
C LEU A 397 -2.34 18.16 5.70
N GLU A 398 -1.64 17.07 5.45
CA GLU A 398 -0.31 16.76 5.98
C GLU A 398 0.74 17.78 5.53
N VAL A 399 0.63 18.31 4.30
CA VAL A 399 1.52 19.40 3.84
C VAL A 399 1.24 20.69 4.61
N THR A 400 -0.03 20.96 4.93
CA THR A 400 -0.43 22.10 5.77
C THR A 400 0.08 21.91 7.20
N GLU A 401 -0.02 20.71 7.76
CA GLU A 401 0.49 20.37 9.10
C GLU A 401 2.01 20.50 9.16
N GLU A 402 2.73 20.02 8.15
CA GLU A 402 4.18 20.12 8.08
C GLU A 402 4.64 21.59 8.05
N ILE A 403 3.99 22.44 7.23
CA ILE A 403 4.29 23.87 7.16
C ILE A 403 3.95 24.58 8.48
N ALA A 404 2.83 24.24 9.10
CA ALA A 404 2.43 24.80 10.39
C ALA A 404 3.41 24.40 11.52
N ALA A 405 3.82 23.12 11.54
CA ALA A 405 4.76 22.59 12.52
C ALA A 405 6.16 23.24 12.43
N GLU A 406 6.62 23.64 11.25
CA GLU A 406 7.87 24.41 11.06
C GLU A 406 7.84 25.79 11.76
N ARG A 407 6.64 26.27 12.11
CA ARG A 407 6.41 27.53 12.85
C ARG A 407 5.85 27.30 14.26
N ASP A 408 6.00 26.10 14.79
CA ASP A 408 5.46 25.67 16.11
C ASP A 408 3.93 25.87 16.23
N VAL A 409 3.19 25.73 15.12
CA VAL A 409 1.73 25.83 15.05
C VAL A 409 1.12 24.47 14.81
N VAL A 410 0.05 24.14 15.55
CA VAL A 410 -0.73 22.90 15.38
C VAL A 410 -1.99 23.21 14.58
N VAL A 411 -2.35 22.35 13.65
CA VAL A 411 -3.61 22.44 12.89
C VAL A 411 -4.78 21.85 13.70
N ASN A 412 -5.95 22.45 13.61
CA ASN A 412 -7.19 21.92 14.19
C ASN A 412 -7.79 20.84 13.26
N THR A 413 -7.26 19.63 13.38
CA THR A 413 -7.66 18.48 12.54
C THR A 413 -9.09 18.03 12.78
N GLU A 414 -9.63 18.18 14.00
CA GLU A 414 -11.02 17.84 14.32
C GLU A 414 -12.03 18.72 13.54
N GLU A 415 -11.75 20.02 13.47
CA GLU A 415 -12.54 20.96 12.65
C GLU A 415 -12.41 20.65 11.16
N PHE A 416 -11.20 20.29 10.68
CA PHE A 416 -10.96 19.87 9.30
C PHE A 416 -11.80 18.63 8.95
N GLU A 417 -11.77 17.59 9.78
CA GLU A 417 -12.55 16.37 9.56
C GLU A 417 -14.07 16.63 9.54
N THR A 418 -14.52 17.59 10.34
CA THR A 418 -15.94 18.03 10.33
C THR A 418 -16.31 18.58 8.95
N HIS A 419 -15.50 19.49 8.38
CA HIS A 419 -15.73 20.04 7.05
C HIS A 419 -15.63 19.00 5.93
N MET A 420 -14.67 18.05 6.05
CA MET A 420 -14.56 16.92 5.13
C MET A 420 -15.79 16.00 5.20
N GLY A 421 -16.36 15.81 6.38
CA GLY A 421 -17.63 15.09 6.58
C GLY A 421 -18.79 15.77 5.87
N GLU A 422 -18.95 17.08 6.07
CA GLU A 422 -20.00 17.88 5.41
C GLU A 422 -19.86 17.87 3.88
N GLN A 423 -18.63 17.89 3.35
CA GLN A 423 -18.38 17.79 1.92
C GLN A 423 -18.79 16.41 1.38
N ARG A 424 -18.41 15.32 2.06
CA ARG A 424 -18.81 13.95 1.71
C ARG A 424 -20.33 13.78 1.72
N ASP A 425 -21.00 14.36 2.71
CA ASP A 425 -22.46 14.28 2.82
C ASP A 425 -23.15 15.08 1.72
N ARG A 426 -22.63 16.27 1.35
CA ARG A 426 -23.10 17.06 0.20
C ARG A 426 -22.91 16.28 -1.11
N ALA A 427 -21.75 15.69 -1.34
CA ALA A 427 -21.48 14.88 -2.52
C ALA A 427 -22.42 13.65 -2.60
N ARG A 428 -22.68 12.98 -1.48
CA ARG A 428 -23.65 11.88 -1.39
C ARG A 428 -25.09 12.35 -1.64
N ALA A 429 -25.46 13.51 -1.11
CA ALA A 429 -26.77 14.10 -1.33
C ALA A 429 -26.97 14.50 -2.80
N ASP A 430 -25.97 15.10 -3.45
CA ASP A 430 -25.98 15.44 -4.87
C ASP A 430 -26.02 14.18 -5.76
N GLN A 431 -25.33 13.13 -5.37
CA GLN A 431 -25.39 11.84 -6.06
C GLN A 431 -26.77 11.18 -5.89
N LYS A 432 -27.35 11.23 -4.67
CA LYS A 432 -28.74 10.79 -4.43
C LYS A 432 -29.75 11.61 -5.21
N ALA A 433 -29.58 12.94 -5.28
CA ALA A 433 -30.44 13.82 -6.04
C ALA A 433 -30.38 13.57 -7.56
N LYS A 434 -29.22 13.16 -8.07
CA LYS A 434 -28.98 12.78 -9.47
C LYS A 434 -29.44 11.35 -9.79
N SER A 435 -29.42 10.43 -8.82
CA SER A 435 -29.89 9.05 -8.98
C SER A 435 -31.39 8.85 -8.73
N GLY A 436 -32.12 9.90 -8.31
CA GLY A 436 -33.57 9.96 -8.21
C GLY A 436 -34.23 8.69 -7.72
N ALA A 437 -34.12 8.36 -6.43
CA ALA A 437 -35.08 7.57 -5.68
C ALA A 437 -34.59 7.33 -4.25
N GLY A 438 -35.31 7.86 -3.30
CA GLY A 438 -35.21 7.43 -1.90
C GLY A 438 -36.21 6.31 -1.66
N ASP A 439 -36.00 5.12 -2.21
CA ASP A 439 -36.78 3.97 -1.78
C ASP A 439 -36.11 3.38 -0.53
N ASP A 440 -36.94 2.97 0.40
CA ASP A 440 -36.54 2.39 1.68
C ASP A 440 -35.82 1.08 1.43
N VAL A 441 -34.48 1.13 1.47
CA VAL A 441 -33.59 -0.04 1.27
C VAL A 441 -33.99 -1.20 2.19
N SER A 442 -34.61 -0.90 3.34
CA SER A 442 -35.04 -1.91 4.31
C SER A 442 -36.11 -2.86 3.74
N GLN A 443 -36.98 -2.37 2.87
CA GLN A 443 -38.02 -3.18 2.22
C GLN A 443 -37.37 -4.21 1.26
N PHE A 444 -36.37 -3.79 0.51
CA PHE A 444 -35.68 -4.71 -0.43
C PHE A 444 -34.81 -5.74 0.27
N VAL A 445 -34.19 -5.40 1.40
CA VAL A 445 -33.46 -6.36 2.23
C VAL A 445 -34.42 -7.41 2.77
N SER A 446 -35.59 -7.02 3.27
CA SER A 446 -36.62 -7.95 3.76
C SER A 446 -37.10 -8.93 2.68
N LEU A 447 -37.21 -8.47 1.42
CA LEU A 447 -37.58 -9.34 0.29
C LEU A 447 -36.51 -10.40 -0.02
N VAL A 448 -35.23 -10.04 0.11
CA VAL A 448 -34.14 -11.03 -0.06
C VAL A 448 -34.15 -12.03 1.08
N ASP A 449 -34.39 -11.59 2.31
CA ASP A 449 -34.45 -12.50 3.48
C ASP A 449 -35.62 -13.48 3.38
N GLU A 450 -36.77 -13.05 2.82
CA GLU A 450 -37.99 -13.86 2.70
C GLU A 450 -37.98 -14.80 1.49
N HIS A 451 -37.50 -14.31 0.33
CA HIS A 451 -37.63 -15.01 -0.96
C HIS A 451 -36.28 -15.46 -1.55
N GLY A 452 -35.16 -15.02 -0.97
CA GLY A 452 -33.82 -15.24 -1.53
C GLY A 452 -33.49 -14.26 -2.67
N PRO A 453 -32.31 -14.39 -3.27
CA PRO A 453 -31.91 -13.57 -4.42
C PRO A 453 -32.71 -13.95 -5.67
N THR A 454 -32.96 -12.96 -6.57
CA THR A 454 -33.59 -13.20 -7.86
C THR A 454 -32.78 -14.19 -8.70
N GLU A 455 -33.40 -15.24 -9.23
CA GLU A 455 -32.77 -16.16 -10.16
C GLU A 455 -32.57 -15.49 -11.52
N PHE A 456 -31.31 -15.27 -11.93
CA PHE A 456 -31.01 -14.69 -13.24
C PHE A 456 -30.90 -15.77 -14.32
N THR A 457 -31.90 -15.82 -15.23
CA THR A 457 -31.96 -16.81 -16.33
C THR A 457 -31.40 -16.27 -17.65
N GLY A 458 -31.15 -14.95 -17.76
CA GLY A 458 -30.82 -14.24 -18.99
C GLY A 458 -29.48 -14.58 -19.65
N ARG A 459 -28.74 -15.59 -19.11
CA ARG A 459 -27.57 -16.15 -19.81
C ARG A 459 -27.99 -17.08 -20.97
N HIS A 460 -29.17 -17.70 -20.86
CA HIS A 460 -29.64 -18.74 -21.79
C HIS A 460 -31.04 -18.47 -22.31
N GLU A 461 -31.83 -17.62 -21.63
CA GLU A 461 -33.23 -17.36 -21.94
C GLU A 461 -33.41 -15.88 -22.29
N HIS A 462 -34.19 -15.59 -23.32
CA HIS A 462 -34.66 -14.25 -23.67
C HIS A 462 -36.08 -13.98 -23.13
N GLU A 463 -36.75 -15.03 -22.68
CA GLU A 463 -38.08 -15.00 -22.10
C GLU A 463 -38.14 -16.01 -20.95
N SER A 464 -38.77 -15.64 -19.83
CA SER A 464 -39.02 -16.55 -18.73
C SER A 464 -40.37 -16.26 -18.09
N THR A 465 -40.99 -17.31 -17.53
CA THR A 465 -42.16 -17.16 -16.65
C THR A 465 -41.70 -16.88 -15.23
N ALA A 466 -42.20 -15.82 -14.63
CA ALA A 466 -41.78 -15.34 -13.31
C ALA A 466 -42.98 -14.96 -12.43
N THR A 467 -42.76 -14.97 -11.11
CA THR A 467 -43.74 -14.50 -10.12
C THR A 467 -43.40 -13.10 -9.65
N VAL A 468 -44.38 -12.21 -9.57
CA VAL A 468 -44.21 -10.86 -9.02
C VAL A 468 -44.09 -10.95 -7.50
N LEU A 469 -42.92 -10.63 -6.94
CA LEU A 469 -42.67 -10.64 -5.50
C LEU A 469 -43.04 -9.31 -4.84
N ALA A 470 -42.75 -8.20 -5.53
CA ALA A 470 -43.11 -6.87 -5.04
C ALA A 470 -43.34 -5.88 -6.19
N ILE A 471 -44.19 -4.88 -5.91
CA ILE A 471 -44.41 -3.71 -6.76
C ILE A 471 -44.19 -2.48 -5.90
N THR A 472 -43.25 -1.64 -6.30
CA THR A 472 -42.85 -0.42 -5.59
C THR A 472 -42.95 0.78 -6.53
N ASP A 473 -42.80 1.98 -5.99
CA ASP A 473 -42.72 3.20 -6.81
C ASP A 473 -41.50 3.19 -7.74
N ALA A 474 -40.43 2.43 -7.38
CA ALA A 474 -39.21 2.28 -8.18
C ALA A 474 -39.34 1.24 -9.30
N GLY A 475 -40.24 0.26 -9.18
CA GLY A 475 -40.39 -0.80 -10.17
C GLY A 475 -40.96 -2.10 -9.62
N VAL A 476 -40.75 -3.18 -10.36
CA VAL A 476 -41.24 -4.54 -10.07
C VAL A 476 -40.07 -5.47 -9.72
N VAL A 477 -40.26 -6.29 -8.71
CA VAL A 477 -39.33 -7.36 -8.31
C VAL A 477 -39.93 -8.71 -8.65
N LEU A 478 -39.14 -9.56 -9.29
CA LEU A 478 -39.53 -10.92 -9.71
C LEU A 478 -38.68 -11.97 -8.99
N ASP A 479 -39.23 -13.17 -8.79
CA ASP A 479 -38.50 -14.33 -8.25
C ASP A 479 -37.38 -14.79 -9.18
N ARG A 480 -37.61 -14.71 -10.51
CA ARG A 480 -36.63 -15.01 -11.55
C ARG A 480 -36.79 -14.04 -12.72
N THR A 481 -35.72 -13.81 -13.47
CA THR A 481 -35.73 -12.82 -14.56
C THR A 481 -34.71 -13.09 -15.66
N PRO A 482 -35.08 -12.87 -16.96
CA PRO A 482 -34.09 -12.88 -18.05
C PRO A 482 -33.41 -11.51 -18.20
N PHE A 483 -33.83 -10.47 -17.46
CA PHE A 483 -33.30 -9.12 -17.56
C PHE A 483 -31.99 -8.99 -16.80
N TYR A 484 -30.93 -8.57 -17.48
CA TYR A 484 -29.64 -8.24 -16.87
C TYR A 484 -29.76 -6.90 -16.13
N ALA A 485 -29.41 -6.87 -14.86
CA ALA A 485 -29.31 -5.64 -14.07
C ALA A 485 -27.98 -4.93 -14.36
N ALA A 486 -28.04 -3.59 -14.50
CA ALA A 486 -26.88 -2.75 -14.75
C ALA A 486 -25.76 -3.01 -13.73
N ALA A 487 -24.61 -3.49 -14.19
CA ALA A 487 -23.45 -3.80 -13.37
C ALA A 487 -22.17 -3.85 -14.22
N GLY A 488 -21.00 -3.61 -13.59
CA GLY A 488 -19.71 -3.74 -14.26
C GLY A 488 -19.54 -2.85 -15.51
N GLY A 489 -20.22 -1.70 -15.55
CA GLY A 489 -20.21 -0.81 -16.71
C GLY A 489 -21.13 -1.21 -17.86
N GLN A 490 -21.79 -2.38 -17.78
CA GLN A 490 -22.82 -2.78 -18.74
C GLN A 490 -24.18 -2.23 -18.28
N ILE A 491 -24.93 -1.61 -19.22
CA ILE A 491 -26.28 -1.08 -18.99
C ILE A 491 -27.31 -2.20 -18.82
N GLY A 492 -28.38 -1.92 -18.08
CA GLY A 492 -29.48 -2.86 -17.82
C GLY A 492 -30.31 -3.16 -19.08
N ASP A 493 -31.01 -4.27 -19.07
CA ASP A 493 -31.92 -4.64 -20.15
C ASP A 493 -33.26 -3.91 -20.08
N THR A 494 -33.87 -3.82 -21.24
CA THR A 494 -35.25 -3.37 -21.45
C THR A 494 -36.09 -4.47 -22.06
N GLY A 495 -37.41 -4.33 -22.01
CA GLY A 495 -38.32 -5.30 -22.60
C GLY A 495 -39.74 -5.16 -22.06
N THR A 496 -40.41 -6.27 -21.80
CA THR A 496 -41.83 -6.28 -21.38
C THR A 496 -42.13 -7.34 -20.31
N LEU A 497 -43.08 -7.04 -19.44
CA LEU A 497 -43.78 -7.98 -18.55
C LEU A 497 -45.22 -8.13 -19.03
N THR A 498 -45.65 -9.36 -19.36
CA THR A 498 -46.99 -9.62 -19.85
C THR A 498 -47.78 -10.47 -18.85
N VAL A 499 -49.01 -10.01 -18.49
CA VAL A 499 -49.92 -10.72 -17.62
C VAL A 499 -51.34 -10.61 -18.16
N ASN A 500 -52.05 -11.72 -18.32
CA ASN A 500 -53.47 -11.76 -18.76
C ASN A 500 -53.77 -10.92 -20.01
N GLY A 501 -52.81 -10.76 -20.94
CA GLY A 501 -52.94 -9.96 -22.17
C GLY A 501 -52.62 -8.46 -21.99
N ALA A 502 -52.34 -7.99 -20.77
CA ALA A 502 -51.81 -6.66 -20.52
C ALA A 502 -50.28 -6.69 -20.54
N THR A 503 -49.63 -5.64 -21.05
CA THR A 503 -48.19 -5.55 -21.20
C THR A 503 -47.66 -4.29 -20.52
N CYS A 504 -46.71 -4.44 -19.60
CA CYS A 504 -45.95 -3.38 -18.98
C CYS A 504 -44.56 -3.28 -19.65
N VAL A 505 -44.14 -2.07 -19.98
CA VAL A 505 -42.82 -1.82 -20.59
C VAL A 505 -41.76 -1.69 -19.50
N VAL A 506 -40.72 -2.48 -19.57
CA VAL A 506 -39.50 -2.36 -18.76
C VAL A 506 -38.53 -1.44 -19.48
N THR A 507 -38.24 -0.30 -18.85
CA THR A 507 -37.38 0.75 -19.41
C THR A 507 -35.92 0.60 -19.01
N ASP A 508 -35.64 -0.07 -17.91
CA ASP A 508 -34.28 -0.38 -17.42
C ASP A 508 -34.36 -1.49 -16.36
N THR A 509 -33.24 -2.10 -16.05
CA THR A 509 -33.08 -3.08 -14.98
C THR A 509 -31.84 -2.78 -14.15
N THR A 510 -32.01 -2.66 -12.83
CA THR A 510 -30.92 -2.38 -11.88
C THR A 510 -30.97 -3.37 -10.71
N TYR A 511 -29.98 -3.31 -9.82
CA TYR A 511 -30.08 -3.97 -8.53
C TYR A 511 -30.70 -3.01 -7.51
N ALA A 512 -31.78 -3.43 -6.84
CA ALA A 512 -32.32 -2.70 -5.68
C ALA A 512 -31.39 -2.84 -4.46
N VAL A 513 -30.93 -4.07 -4.22
CA VAL A 513 -29.87 -4.46 -3.28
C VAL A 513 -29.07 -5.60 -3.93
N PRO A 514 -27.86 -5.95 -3.46
CA PRO A 514 -27.11 -7.05 -4.01
C PRO A 514 -27.94 -8.34 -4.14
N GLY A 515 -28.02 -8.88 -5.36
CA GLY A 515 -28.78 -10.09 -5.67
C GLY A 515 -30.26 -9.89 -5.97
N LEU A 516 -30.87 -8.71 -5.80
CA LEU A 516 -32.26 -8.45 -6.08
C LEU A 516 -32.43 -7.56 -7.32
N HIS A 517 -32.94 -8.13 -8.42
CA HIS A 517 -33.19 -7.41 -9.66
C HIS A 517 -34.47 -6.58 -9.55
N LEU A 518 -34.37 -5.30 -9.96
CA LEU A 518 -35.49 -4.36 -10.02
C LEU A 518 -35.75 -3.96 -11.48
N GLN A 519 -36.92 -4.30 -11.98
CA GLN A 519 -37.37 -3.90 -13.32
C GLN A 519 -38.09 -2.56 -13.23
N HIS A 520 -37.50 -1.49 -13.77
CA HIS A 520 -38.12 -0.18 -13.86
C HIS A 520 -39.20 -0.20 -14.96
N VAL A 521 -40.44 0.03 -14.59
CA VAL A 521 -41.59 -0.02 -15.51
C VAL A 521 -42.24 1.34 -15.67
N THR A 522 -42.80 1.59 -16.85
CA THR A 522 -43.51 2.85 -17.12
C THR A 522 -44.87 2.91 -16.45
N ASP A 523 -45.51 1.76 -16.26
CA ASP A 523 -46.84 1.62 -15.65
C ASP A 523 -46.95 0.22 -15.03
N THR A 524 -47.44 0.16 -13.81
CA THR A 524 -47.75 -1.08 -13.07
C THR A 524 -49.23 -1.47 -13.17
N ALA A 525 -50.04 -0.73 -13.94
CA ALA A 525 -51.47 -0.99 -14.07
C ALA A 525 -51.77 -2.41 -14.59
N GLY A 526 -52.44 -3.18 -13.77
CA GLY A 526 -52.82 -4.57 -14.06
C GLY A 526 -51.93 -5.63 -13.43
N LEU A 527 -50.73 -5.28 -12.87
CA LEU A 527 -49.88 -6.20 -12.11
C LEU A 527 -50.29 -6.24 -10.64
N LYS A 528 -50.20 -7.43 -10.04
CA LYS A 528 -50.40 -7.63 -8.60
C LYS A 528 -49.28 -8.56 -8.07
N VAL A 529 -48.93 -8.37 -6.82
CA VAL A 529 -48.04 -9.29 -6.10
C VAL A 529 -48.66 -10.68 -6.13
N GLY A 530 -47.85 -11.68 -6.49
CA GLY A 530 -48.28 -13.06 -6.69
C GLY A 530 -48.72 -13.39 -8.12
N ASP A 531 -48.85 -12.44 -9.03
CA ASP A 531 -49.15 -12.73 -10.43
C ASP A 531 -48.01 -13.47 -11.11
N THR A 532 -48.39 -14.39 -12.01
CA THR A 532 -47.42 -15.05 -12.92
C THR A 532 -47.34 -14.23 -14.20
N VAL A 533 -46.17 -13.73 -14.51
CA VAL A 533 -45.89 -12.90 -15.69
C VAL A 533 -44.96 -13.59 -16.67
N THR A 534 -45.08 -13.27 -17.94
CA THR A 534 -44.07 -13.56 -18.94
C THR A 534 -43.13 -12.36 -19.08
N ALA A 535 -41.88 -12.54 -18.70
CA ALA A 535 -40.84 -11.53 -18.74
C ALA A 535 -40.02 -11.75 -20.01
N THR A 536 -40.03 -10.79 -20.95
CA THR A 536 -39.39 -10.88 -22.27
C THR A 536 -38.46 -9.69 -22.49
N ILE A 537 -37.14 -9.96 -22.76
CA ILE A 537 -36.16 -8.89 -23.03
C ILE A 537 -36.24 -8.41 -24.48
N ASP A 538 -35.79 -7.16 -24.73
CA ASP A 538 -35.47 -6.65 -26.05
C ASP A 538 -34.20 -7.34 -26.58
N SER A 539 -34.39 -8.38 -27.39
CA SER A 539 -33.32 -9.23 -27.92
C SER A 539 -32.36 -8.48 -28.82
N ASP A 540 -32.84 -7.50 -29.62
CA ASP A 540 -31.99 -6.72 -30.54
C ASP A 540 -31.10 -5.76 -29.76
N ARG A 541 -31.65 -5.13 -28.72
CA ARG A 541 -30.88 -4.29 -27.80
C ARG A 541 -29.85 -5.12 -27.03
N ARG A 542 -30.23 -6.30 -26.48
CA ARG A 542 -29.30 -7.22 -25.79
C ARG A 542 -28.17 -7.64 -26.72
N ALA A 543 -28.45 -7.99 -27.98
CA ALA A 543 -27.43 -8.35 -28.94
C ALA A 543 -26.43 -7.20 -29.22
N SER A 544 -26.93 -5.95 -29.23
CA SER A 544 -26.07 -4.76 -29.36
C SER A 544 -25.20 -4.55 -28.12
N ILE A 545 -25.74 -4.71 -26.92
CA ILE A 545 -25.01 -4.63 -25.65
C ILE A 545 -23.91 -5.69 -25.60
N MET A 546 -24.21 -6.94 -25.97
CA MET A 546 -23.24 -8.04 -26.03
C MET A 546 -22.08 -7.75 -26.98
N ARG A 547 -22.36 -7.15 -28.16
CA ARG A 547 -21.30 -6.74 -29.09
C ARG A 547 -20.40 -5.65 -28.49
N ASN A 548 -20.98 -4.67 -27.81
CA ASN A 548 -20.21 -3.62 -27.13
C ASN A 548 -19.38 -4.18 -25.97
N HIS A 549 -19.92 -5.12 -25.19
CA HIS A 549 -19.19 -5.82 -24.14
C HIS A 549 -17.97 -6.56 -24.71
N THR A 550 -18.16 -7.35 -25.76
CA THR A 550 -17.07 -8.03 -26.46
C THR A 550 -16.09 -7.03 -27.08
N GLY A 551 -16.59 -5.95 -27.69
CA GLY A 551 -15.78 -4.87 -28.25
C GLY A 551 -14.88 -4.19 -27.21
N THR A 552 -15.39 -4.00 -25.98
CA THR A 552 -14.60 -3.46 -24.85
C THR A 552 -13.42 -4.39 -24.50
N HIS A 553 -13.65 -5.70 -24.42
CA HIS A 553 -12.57 -6.66 -24.16
C HIS A 553 -11.56 -6.73 -25.31
N LEU A 554 -12.02 -6.68 -26.56
CA LEU A 554 -11.12 -6.64 -27.71
C LEU A 554 -10.28 -5.35 -27.75
N LEU A 555 -10.90 -4.21 -27.44
CA LEU A 555 -10.19 -2.94 -27.33
C LEU A 555 -9.16 -2.98 -26.18
N HIS A 556 -9.53 -3.51 -25.03
CA HIS A 556 -8.62 -3.69 -23.91
C HIS A 556 -7.44 -4.61 -24.27
N ALA A 557 -7.69 -5.75 -24.93
CA ALA A 557 -6.63 -6.64 -25.39
C ALA A 557 -5.69 -5.96 -26.41
N ALA A 558 -6.26 -5.22 -27.38
CA ALA A 558 -5.47 -4.48 -28.36
C ALA A 558 -4.65 -3.34 -27.72
N LEU A 559 -5.21 -2.65 -26.73
CA LEU A 559 -4.47 -1.62 -25.98
C LEU A 559 -3.29 -2.23 -25.21
N ARG A 560 -3.50 -3.37 -24.55
CA ARG A 560 -2.41 -4.09 -23.86
C ARG A 560 -1.33 -4.57 -24.83
N GLU A 561 -1.72 -5.08 -25.99
CA GLU A 561 -0.77 -5.53 -27.02
C GLU A 561 0.07 -4.36 -27.60
N ILE A 562 -0.53 -3.17 -27.74
CA ILE A 562 0.12 -2.01 -28.39
C ILE A 562 0.84 -1.12 -27.37
N LEU A 563 0.23 -0.90 -26.19
CA LEU A 563 0.71 0.03 -25.16
C LEU A 563 1.44 -0.64 -24.01
N GLY A 564 1.40 -1.99 -23.92
CA GLY A 564 1.93 -2.77 -22.80
C GLY A 564 0.88 -3.12 -21.76
N ASP A 565 1.29 -3.89 -20.76
CA ASP A 565 0.42 -4.44 -19.69
C ASP A 565 0.12 -3.44 -18.55
N HIS A 566 0.21 -2.16 -18.81
CA HIS A 566 0.06 -1.07 -17.81
C HIS A 566 -1.36 -0.89 -17.30
#